data_dcc4995c0d061ca124849b0fa67028dd
#
_entry.id   dcc4995c0d061ca124849b0fa67028dd
#
_cell.length_a   1.000
_cell.length_b   1.000
_cell.length_c   1.000
_cell.angle_alpha   90.00
_cell.angle_beta   90.00
_cell.angle_gamma   90.00
#
_symmetry.space_group_name_H-M   'P 1'
#
loop_
_entity.id
_entity.type
_entity.pdbx_description
1 polymer ?
#
loop_
_entity_poly.entity_id
_entity_poly.type
_entity_poly.pdbx_seq_one_letter_code
_entity_poly.pdbx_strand_id
1 'polypeptide(L)'
;MTPEQWDDVMQANLKSVFNLTKQVIKPMMKARAGSIINLSSIVGMKGNAGQGSYAASKAGIIGFTKSVAQELGSRNIRCNAIAPGFIETDMTHYLHDGGAEKWFEKIPLNRFGKPEEIANVALFLASDMSSYVSGQVISACGAMNT
;
A
#
# COMPACT_ATOMS: atom_id res chain seq x y z
N MET A 1 10.78 -16.59 -13.41
CA MET A 1 11.38 -15.61 -12.47
C MET A 1 12.68 -16.19 -11.94
N THR A 2 13.78 -15.47 -12.08
CA THR A 2 15.09 -15.87 -11.56
C THR A 2 15.26 -15.37 -10.11
N PRO A 3 16.23 -15.90 -9.32
CA PRO A 3 16.55 -15.37 -8.00
C PRO A 3 16.86 -13.87 -8.02
N GLU A 4 17.60 -13.40 -9.02
CA GLU A 4 17.98 -11.99 -9.17
C GLU A 4 16.73 -11.10 -9.35
N GLN A 5 15.79 -11.53 -10.20
CA GLN A 5 14.52 -10.82 -10.39
C GLN A 5 13.68 -10.77 -9.12
N TRP A 6 13.72 -11.82 -8.31
CA TRP A 6 13.09 -11.85 -7.00
C TRP A 6 13.73 -10.81 -6.06
N ASP A 7 15.06 -10.84 -5.96
CA ASP A 7 15.81 -9.96 -5.06
C ASP A 7 15.63 -8.49 -5.44
N ASP A 8 15.62 -8.16 -6.74
CA ASP A 8 15.36 -6.80 -7.23
C ASP A 8 14.00 -6.28 -6.78
N VAL A 9 12.94 -7.09 -6.90
CA VAL A 9 11.58 -6.70 -6.47
C VAL A 9 11.53 -6.52 -4.95
N MET A 10 12.13 -7.43 -4.18
CA MET A 10 12.16 -7.31 -2.72
C MET A 10 12.98 -6.10 -2.27
N GLN A 11 14.08 -5.82 -2.92
CA GLN A 11 14.93 -4.67 -2.66
C GLN A 11 14.18 -3.35 -2.96
N ALA A 12 13.56 -3.26 -4.13
CA ALA A 12 12.87 -2.05 -4.56
C ALA A 12 11.59 -1.79 -3.75
N ASN A 13 10.78 -2.81 -3.51
CA ASN A 13 9.46 -2.63 -2.91
C ASN A 13 9.46 -2.69 -1.38
N LEU A 14 10.11 -3.70 -0.78
CA LEU A 14 10.01 -3.95 0.66
C LEU A 14 11.16 -3.32 1.44
N LYS A 15 12.41 -3.52 0.99
CA LYS A 15 13.56 -2.98 1.69
C LYS A 15 13.62 -1.46 1.66
N SER A 16 13.12 -0.83 0.58
CA SER A 16 13.01 0.63 0.51
C SER A 16 12.11 1.20 1.61
N VAL A 17 10.97 0.53 1.87
CA VAL A 17 10.03 0.92 2.95
C VAL A 17 10.71 0.82 4.32
N PHE A 18 11.43 -0.28 4.58
CA PHE A 18 12.23 -0.43 5.79
C PHE A 18 13.27 0.69 5.92
N ASN A 19 14.02 0.96 4.85
CA ASN A 19 15.09 1.96 4.87
C ASN A 19 14.56 3.37 5.20
N LEU A 20 13.45 3.78 4.57
CA LEU A 20 12.83 5.08 4.83
C LEU A 20 12.26 5.15 6.24
N THR A 21 11.52 4.11 6.66
CA THR A 21 10.95 4.04 8.01
C THR A 21 12.02 4.17 9.08
N LYS A 22 13.13 3.44 8.93
CA LYS A 22 14.28 3.51 9.86
C LYS A 22 14.82 4.94 10.05
N GLN A 23 14.82 5.76 8.99
CA GLN A 23 15.32 7.14 9.06
C GLN A 23 14.36 8.07 9.81
N VAL A 24 13.04 7.88 9.66
CA VAL A 24 12.04 8.77 10.24
C VAL A 24 11.65 8.39 11.67
N ILE A 25 11.85 7.16 12.10
CA ILE A 25 11.48 6.68 13.45
C ILE A 25 12.10 7.57 14.55
N LYS A 26 13.40 7.80 14.51
CA LYS A 26 14.11 8.55 15.57
C LYS A 26 13.58 9.98 15.74
N PRO A 27 13.47 10.81 14.70
CA PRO A 27 12.87 12.14 14.83
C PRO A 27 11.40 12.09 15.27
N MET A 28 10.58 11.15 14.76
CA MET A 28 9.18 11.00 15.18
C MET A 28 9.05 10.61 16.66
N MET A 29 9.88 9.68 17.13
CA MET A 29 9.91 9.30 18.56
C MET A 29 10.29 10.49 19.45
N LYS A 30 11.22 11.32 19.04
CA LYS A 30 11.62 12.54 19.76
C LYS A 30 10.47 13.55 19.82
N ALA A 31 9.78 13.74 18.70
CA ALA A 31 8.63 14.62 18.58
C ALA A 31 7.36 14.08 19.30
N ARG A 32 7.31 12.76 19.58
CA ARG A 32 6.11 12.03 20.04
C ARG A 32 4.89 12.28 19.15
N ALA A 33 5.14 12.35 17.85
CA ALA A 33 4.12 12.55 16.82
C ALA A 33 4.62 12.00 15.48
N GLY A 34 3.73 11.35 14.74
CA GLY A 34 4.03 10.87 13.38
C GLY A 34 2.91 10.05 12.78
N SER A 35 2.84 10.08 11.46
CA SER A 35 1.99 9.19 10.67
C SER A 35 2.82 8.61 9.52
N ILE A 36 3.00 7.29 9.53
CA ILE A 36 3.68 6.54 8.47
C ILE A 36 2.61 5.89 7.62
N ILE A 37 2.67 6.11 6.31
CA ILE A 37 1.70 5.59 5.35
C ILE A 37 2.47 4.81 4.29
N ASN A 38 2.27 3.50 4.28
CA ASN A 38 2.93 2.60 3.35
C ASN A 38 2.00 2.23 2.19
N LEU A 39 2.53 2.19 0.96
CA LEU A 39 1.79 1.77 -0.21
C LEU A 39 1.99 0.27 -0.46
N SER A 40 0.96 -0.52 -0.14
CA SER A 40 0.85 -1.93 -0.48
C SER A 40 0.10 -2.11 -1.82
N SER A 41 -0.71 -3.11 -1.95
CA SER A 41 -1.60 -3.43 -3.07
C SER A 41 -2.62 -4.47 -2.63
N ILE A 42 -3.78 -4.53 -3.28
CA ILE A 42 -4.70 -5.68 -3.16
C ILE A 42 -4.02 -7.00 -3.53
N VAL A 43 -3.03 -6.96 -4.43
CA VAL A 43 -2.23 -8.16 -4.77
C VAL A 43 -1.43 -8.66 -3.57
N GLY A 44 -0.98 -7.79 -2.69
CA GLY A 44 -0.35 -8.18 -1.42
C GLY A 44 -1.31 -8.80 -0.41
N MET A 45 -2.63 -8.58 -0.57
CA MET A 45 -3.66 -9.15 0.31
C MET A 45 -4.14 -10.52 -0.16
N LYS A 46 -4.35 -10.70 -1.47
CA LYS A 46 -4.98 -11.91 -2.02
C LYS A 46 -4.08 -12.72 -2.96
N GLY A 47 -2.93 -12.19 -3.34
CA GLY A 47 -2.09 -12.76 -4.40
C GLY A 47 -2.63 -12.46 -5.80
N ASN A 48 -1.83 -12.78 -6.79
CA ASN A 48 -2.24 -12.82 -8.20
C ASN A 48 -1.31 -13.75 -8.97
N ALA A 49 -1.87 -14.59 -9.85
CA ALA A 49 -1.09 -15.52 -10.66
C ALA A 49 -0.06 -14.75 -11.50
N GLY A 50 1.19 -15.25 -11.54
CA GLY A 50 2.29 -14.62 -12.25
C GLY A 50 2.98 -13.45 -11.53
N GLN A 51 2.49 -13.02 -10.37
CA GLN A 51 3.02 -11.88 -9.60
C GLN A 51 3.58 -12.28 -8.23
N GLY A 52 4.18 -13.45 -8.10
CA GLY A 52 4.61 -13.99 -6.79
C GLY A 52 5.55 -13.08 -6.01
N SER A 53 6.62 -12.55 -6.62
CA SER A 53 7.55 -11.63 -5.93
C SER A 53 6.90 -10.30 -5.56
N TYR A 54 6.09 -9.75 -6.47
CA TYR A 54 5.33 -8.53 -6.19
C TYR A 54 4.33 -8.74 -5.04
N ALA A 55 3.54 -9.82 -5.09
CA ALA A 55 2.61 -10.18 -4.02
C ALA A 55 3.33 -10.34 -2.68
N ALA A 56 4.45 -11.08 -2.65
CA ALA A 56 5.25 -11.28 -1.44
C ALA A 56 5.79 -9.96 -0.88
N SER A 57 6.33 -9.09 -1.75
CA SER A 57 6.85 -7.79 -1.33
C SER A 57 5.74 -6.90 -0.74
N LYS A 58 4.57 -6.86 -1.37
CA LYS A 58 3.41 -6.06 -0.91
C LYS A 58 2.74 -6.64 0.34
N ALA A 59 2.72 -7.96 0.49
CA ALA A 59 2.30 -8.63 1.73
C ALA A 59 3.29 -8.35 2.88
N GLY A 60 4.59 -8.35 2.59
CA GLY A 60 5.64 -7.98 3.55
C GLY A 60 5.46 -6.56 4.09
N ILE A 61 5.08 -5.60 3.24
CA ILE A 61 4.74 -4.23 3.67
C ILE A 61 3.58 -4.22 4.67
N ILE A 62 2.56 -5.06 4.47
CA ILE A 62 1.42 -5.17 5.38
C ILE A 62 1.86 -5.67 6.76
N GLY A 63 2.63 -6.76 6.80
CA GLY A 63 3.18 -7.29 8.05
C GLY A 63 4.08 -6.28 8.76
N PHE A 64 4.98 -5.64 8.01
CA PHE A 64 5.88 -4.60 8.53
C PHE A 64 5.10 -3.41 9.11
N THR A 65 4.06 -2.92 8.41
CA THR A 65 3.19 -1.84 8.87
C THR A 65 2.56 -2.14 10.22
N LYS A 66 2.01 -3.35 10.40
CA LYS A 66 1.38 -3.79 11.65
C LYS A 66 2.38 -3.86 12.81
N SER A 67 3.58 -4.37 12.55
CA SER A 67 4.64 -4.45 13.57
C SER A 67 5.10 -3.06 14.01
N VAL A 68 5.35 -2.16 13.06
CA VAL A 68 5.74 -0.77 13.34
C VAL A 68 4.64 -0.03 14.12
N ALA A 69 3.36 -0.24 13.79
CA ALA A 69 2.25 0.35 14.50
C ALA A 69 2.20 -0.06 15.97
N GLN A 70 2.43 -1.34 16.26
CA GLN A 70 2.47 -1.88 17.63
C GLN A 70 3.68 -1.36 18.41
N GLU A 71 4.84 -1.34 17.78
CA GLU A 71 6.09 -0.90 18.40
C GLU A 71 6.09 0.59 18.76
N LEU A 72 5.56 1.43 17.88
CA LEU A 72 5.64 2.89 18.01
C LEU A 72 4.39 3.56 18.58
N GLY A 73 3.32 2.82 18.80
CA GLY A 73 2.04 3.36 19.28
C GLY A 73 2.16 4.10 20.62
N SER A 74 2.96 3.61 21.57
CA SER A 74 3.24 4.27 22.85
C SER A 74 3.96 5.63 22.72
N ARG A 75 4.48 5.93 21.54
CA ARG A 75 5.12 7.19 21.17
C ARG A 75 4.22 8.12 20.37
N ASN A 76 2.92 7.80 20.30
CA ASN A 76 1.95 8.55 19.50
C ASN A 76 2.31 8.62 18.01
N ILE A 77 2.88 7.52 17.47
CA ILE A 77 3.21 7.37 16.06
C ILE A 77 2.28 6.32 15.49
N ARG A 78 1.54 6.68 14.46
CA ARG A 78 0.65 5.79 13.73
C ARG A 78 1.36 5.23 12.49
N CYS A 79 1.04 4.01 12.13
CA CYS A 79 1.55 3.38 10.92
C CYS A 79 0.42 2.59 10.25
N ASN A 80 0.08 2.94 9.01
CA ASN A 80 -0.99 2.31 8.24
C ASN A 80 -0.52 2.00 6.83
N ALA A 81 -1.22 1.12 6.15
CA ALA A 81 -1.00 0.83 4.74
C ALA A 81 -2.24 1.16 3.90
N ILE A 82 -2.02 1.59 2.67
CA ILE A 82 -3.04 1.66 1.63
C ILE A 82 -2.81 0.50 0.67
N ALA A 83 -3.86 -0.20 0.31
CA ALA A 83 -3.85 -1.26 -0.69
C ALA A 83 -4.70 -0.82 -1.90
N PRO A 84 -4.09 -0.12 -2.89
CA PRO A 84 -4.78 0.26 -4.10
C PRO A 84 -5.20 -0.97 -4.93
N GLY A 85 -6.33 -0.84 -5.63
CA GLY A 85 -6.73 -1.71 -6.72
C GLY A 85 -6.12 -1.27 -8.06
N PHE A 86 -6.92 -1.37 -9.13
CA PHE A 86 -6.55 -0.82 -10.43
C PHE A 86 -6.77 0.69 -10.44
N ILE A 87 -5.69 1.43 -10.68
CA ILE A 87 -5.67 2.89 -10.69
C ILE A 87 -5.22 3.36 -12.09
N GLU A 88 -5.88 4.39 -12.61
CA GLU A 88 -5.52 5.03 -13.88
C GLU A 88 -4.15 5.69 -13.74
N THR A 89 -3.17 5.16 -14.45
CA THR A 89 -1.80 5.66 -14.53
C THR A 89 -1.27 5.39 -15.93
N ASP A 90 -0.16 5.98 -16.30
CA ASP A 90 0.51 5.67 -17.57
C ASP A 90 0.78 4.16 -17.73
N MET A 91 1.04 3.47 -16.61
CA MET A 91 1.24 2.02 -16.60
C MET A 91 -0.02 1.21 -16.85
N THR A 92 -1.21 1.77 -16.69
CA THR A 92 -2.50 1.09 -16.92
C THR A 92 -3.22 1.57 -18.17
N HIS A 93 -2.68 2.60 -18.85
CA HIS A 93 -3.28 3.18 -20.07
C HIS A 93 -3.48 2.14 -21.17
N TYR A 94 -2.54 1.19 -21.32
CA TYR A 94 -2.66 0.11 -22.32
C TYR A 94 -3.87 -0.82 -22.07
N LEU A 95 -4.42 -0.84 -20.85
CA LEU A 95 -5.60 -1.63 -20.52
C LEU A 95 -6.86 -1.03 -21.14
N HIS A 96 -6.85 0.28 -21.46
CA HIS A 96 -7.97 0.95 -22.12
C HIS A 96 -8.06 0.59 -23.62
N ASP A 97 -6.92 0.31 -24.27
CA ASP A 97 -6.86 0.04 -25.71
C ASP A 97 -7.20 -1.41 -26.08
N GLY A 98 -7.26 -2.32 -25.11
CA GLY A 98 -7.38 -3.76 -25.37
C GLY A 98 -8.42 -4.54 -24.57
N GLY A 99 -9.37 -3.90 -23.90
CA GLY A 99 -10.41 -4.62 -23.14
C GLY A 99 -10.55 -4.18 -21.69
N ALA A 100 -10.52 -2.90 -21.42
CA ALA A 100 -10.81 -2.31 -20.10
C ALA A 100 -12.14 -2.86 -19.52
N GLU A 101 -13.13 -3.13 -20.37
CA GLU A 101 -14.43 -3.71 -20.01
C GLU A 101 -14.28 -5.02 -19.21
N LYS A 102 -13.38 -5.91 -19.63
CA LYS A 102 -13.11 -7.18 -18.91
C LYS A 102 -12.51 -6.97 -17.51
N TRP A 103 -11.83 -5.84 -17.30
CA TRP A 103 -11.30 -5.48 -16.00
C TRP A 103 -12.37 -4.80 -15.14
N PHE A 104 -13.25 -4.01 -15.73
CA PHE A 104 -14.37 -3.38 -15.04
C PHE A 104 -15.33 -4.41 -14.45
N GLU A 105 -15.60 -5.53 -15.15
CA GLU A 105 -16.41 -6.64 -14.63
C GLU A 105 -15.88 -7.21 -13.30
N LYS A 106 -14.58 -7.08 -13.05
CA LYS A 106 -13.94 -7.54 -11.80
C LYS A 106 -13.96 -6.49 -10.69
N ILE A 107 -14.40 -5.28 -10.99
CA ILE A 107 -14.43 -4.15 -10.06
C ILE A 107 -15.89 -3.77 -9.82
N PRO A 108 -16.47 -4.02 -8.63
CA PRO A 108 -17.88 -3.70 -8.38
C PRO A 108 -18.28 -2.25 -8.64
N LEU A 109 -17.37 -1.28 -8.46
CA LEU A 109 -17.61 0.11 -8.86
C LEU A 109 -17.51 0.35 -10.38
N ASN A 110 -17.22 -0.69 -11.17
CA ASN A 110 -17.23 -0.71 -12.64
C ASN A 110 -16.38 0.38 -13.30
N ARG A 111 -15.28 0.75 -12.68
CA ARG A 111 -14.26 1.69 -13.19
C ARG A 111 -12.92 1.50 -12.48
N PHE A 112 -11.85 2.00 -13.08
CA PHE A 112 -10.59 2.18 -12.36
C PHE A 112 -10.70 3.34 -11.36
N GLY A 113 -9.90 3.28 -10.32
CA GLY A 113 -9.71 4.40 -9.40
C GLY A 113 -8.79 5.46 -10.01
N LYS A 114 -8.91 6.69 -9.54
CA LYS A 114 -8.02 7.79 -9.93
C LYS A 114 -6.91 7.96 -8.89
N PRO A 115 -5.72 8.45 -9.28
CA PRO A 115 -4.64 8.75 -8.34
C PRO A 115 -5.07 9.64 -7.17
N GLU A 116 -5.96 10.61 -7.43
CA GLU A 116 -6.50 11.51 -6.43
C GLU A 116 -7.32 10.78 -5.35
N GLU A 117 -7.96 9.66 -5.69
CA GLU A 117 -8.72 8.87 -4.72
C GLU A 117 -7.77 8.16 -3.73
N ILE A 118 -6.59 7.73 -4.20
CA ILE A 118 -5.54 7.21 -3.32
C ILE A 118 -4.92 8.33 -2.47
N ALA A 119 -4.70 9.51 -3.07
CA ALA A 119 -4.19 10.68 -2.36
C ALA A 119 -5.15 11.12 -1.25
N ASN A 120 -6.46 11.07 -1.46
CA ASN A 120 -7.47 11.38 -0.44
C ASN A 120 -7.41 10.41 0.76
N VAL A 121 -7.19 9.12 0.51
CA VAL A 121 -6.97 8.14 1.60
C VAL A 121 -5.67 8.44 2.35
N ALA A 122 -4.61 8.79 1.64
CA ALA A 122 -3.35 9.19 2.25
C ALA A 122 -3.51 10.46 3.09
N LEU A 123 -4.24 11.46 2.61
CA LEU A 123 -4.55 12.69 3.34
C LEU A 123 -5.33 12.41 4.62
N PHE A 124 -6.37 11.56 4.57
CA PHE A 124 -7.08 11.09 5.75
C PHE A 124 -6.13 10.46 6.76
N LEU A 125 -5.28 9.53 6.33
CA LEU A 125 -4.33 8.85 7.20
C LEU A 125 -3.22 9.77 7.74
N ALA A 126 -2.88 10.83 7.03
CA ALA A 126 -1.90 11.82 7.46
C ALA A 126 -2.46 12.81 8.49
N SER A 127 -3.77 13.03 8.48
CA SER A 127 -4.46 14.02 9.32
C SER A 127 -4.91 13.50 10.68
N ASP A 128 -5.35 14.40 11.56
CA ASP A 128 -5.93 14.08 12.87
C ASP A 128 -7.28 13.37 12.77
N MET A 129 -7.94 13.40 11.61
CA MET A 129 -9.17 12.63 11.34
C MET A 129 -8.98 11.13 11.55
N SER A 130 -7.75 10.63 11.43
CA SER A 130 -7.37 9.23 11.66
C SER A 130 -6.57 9.02 12.95
N SER A 131 -6.73 9.89 13.95
CA SER A 131 -5.94 9.88 15.18
C SER A 131 -6.00 8.57 15.97
N TYR A 132 -7.05 7.77 15.80
CA TYR A 132 -7.19 6.43 16.43
C TYR A 132 -7.05 5.27 15.44
N VAL A 133 -6.58 5.54 14.21
CA VAL A 133 -6.36 4.54 13.16
C VAL A 133 -4.88 4.22 13.05
N SER A 134 -4.47 3.01 13.50
CA SER A 134 -3.09 2.53 13.41
C SER A 134 -3.07 1.02 13.19
N GLY A 135 -2.10 0.52 12.44
CA GLY A 135 -1.96 -0.90 12.09
C GLY A 135 -2.96 -1.38 11.03
N GLN A 136 -3.69 -0.48 10.39
CA GLN A 136 -4.73 -0.83 9.43
C GLN A 136 -4.21 -0.90 8.00
N VAL A 137 -4.90 -1.70 7.19
CA VAL A 137 -4.72 -1.77 5.73
C VAL A 137 -6.02 -1.33 5.09
N ILE A 138 -6.00 -0.15 4.47
CA ILE A 138 -7.19 0.40 3.81
C ILE A 138 -7.15 0.02 2.33
N SER A 139 -8.09 -0.82 1.91
CA SER A 139 -8.27 -1.16 0.51
C SER A 139 -9.00 -0.03 -0.21
N ALA A 140 -8.34 0.57 -1.20
CA ALA A 140 -8.94 1.55 -2.11
C ALA A 140 -9.01 0.92 -3.51
N CYS A 141 -10.00 0.05 -3.73
CA CYS A 141 -10.01 -0.90 -4.85
C CYS A 141 -11.36 -1.07 -5.54
N GLY A 142 -12.34 -0.19 -5.27
CA GLY A 142 -13.67 -0.33 -5.86
C GLY A 142 -14.41 -1.61 -5.45
N ALA A 143 -14.16 -2.11 -4.23
CA ALA A 143 -14.67 -3.36 -3.68
C ALA A 143 -14.13 -4.65 -4.35
N MET A 144 -13.05 -4.56 -5.11
CA MET A 144 -12.43 -5.70 -5.80
C MET A 144 -11.83 -6.74 -4.82
N ASN A 145 -11.60 -6.35 -3.59
CA ASN A 145 -11.07 -7.18 -2.52
C ASN A 145 -11.93 -7.04 -1.26
N THR A 146 -13.09 -7.67 -1.32
CA THR A 146 -14.05 -7.77 -0.20
C THR A 146 -14.34 -9.22 0.13
#